data_4913099023bc879fce1da55e93e20e14
#
_entry.id   4913099023bc879fce1da55e93e20e14
#
_cell.length_a   1.000
_cell.length_b   1.000
_cell.length_c   1.000
_cell.angle_alpha   90.00
_cell.angle_beta   90.00
_cell.angle_gamma   90.00
#
_symmetry.space_group_name_H-M   'P 1'
#
loop_
_entity.id
_entity.type
_entity.pdbx_description
1 polymer ?
#
loop_
_entity_poly.entity_id
_entity_poly.type
_entity_poly.pdbx_seq_one_letter_code
_entity_poly.pdbx_strand_id
1 'polypeptide(L)'
;MDFDFSEDQEQLRDAVRKWVDKGYDFDRRRAIVNAGGFDRAAYTELAELGLAGLYVSEDHGGLGMGPVEAMVVMEELGRGIVLEPLAQTLIASAVLQTHGPAA
;
A
#
# COMPACT_ATOMS: atom_id res chain seq x y z
N MET A 1 -8.99 7.21 26.04
CA MET A 1 -8.97 6.78 24.63
C MET A 1 -7.60 6.24 24.30
N ASP A 2 -7.57 5.06 23.73
CA ASP A 2 -6.31 4.40 23.35
C ASP A 2 -5.97 4.79 21.93
N PHE A 3 -4.79 5.38 21.74
CA PHE A 3 -4.28 5.79 20.43
C PHE A 3 -3.26 4.79 19.85
N ASP A 4 -3.03 3.69 20.55
CA ASP A 4 -2.11 2.68 20.06
C ASP A 4 -2.74 1.87 18.93
N PHE A 5 -1.91 1.48 17.98
CA PHE A 5 -2.35 0.62 16.89
C PHE A 5 -2.59 -0.80 17.39
N SER A 6 -3.54 -1.49 16.78
CA SER A 6 -3.76 -2.91 17.04
C SER A 6 -2.55 -3.73 16.60
N GLU A 7 -2.48 -4.98 17.05
CA GLU A 7 -1.42 -5.90 16.64
C GLU A 7 -1.38 -6.08 15.13
N ASP A 8 -2.55 -6.21 14.50
CA ASP A 8 -2.65 -6.35 13.04
C ASP A 8 -2.13 -5.10 12.33
N GLN A 9 -2.42 -3.92 12.86
CA GLN A 9 -1.93 -2.66 12.30
C GLN A 9 -0.42 -2.54 12.43
N GLU A 10 0.15 -2.98 13.55
CA GLU A 10 1.60 -2.99 13.75
C GLU A 10 2.28 -3.98 12.81
N GLN A 11 1.69 -5.15 12.58
CA GLN A 11 2.23 -6.14 11.64
C GLN A 11 2.22 -5.59 10.21
N LEU A 12 1.16 -4.90 9.82
CA LEU A 12 1.05 -4.25 8.53
C LEU A 12 2.14 -3.19 8.36
N ARG A 13 2.30 -2.32 9.38
CA ARG A 13 3.34 -1.30 9.39
C ARG A 13 4.73 -1.91 9.19
N ASP A 14 5.01 -2.96 9.96
CA ASP A 14 6.32 -3.62 9.92
C ASP A 14 6.61 -4.25 8.56
N ALA A 15 5.60 -4.85 7.93
CA ALA A 15 5.74 -5.45 6.61
C ALA A 15 6.08 -4.38 5.56
N VAL A 16 5.36 -3.26 5.57
CA VAL A 16 5.60 -2.15 4.64
C VAL A 16 6.97 -1.52 4.91
N ARG A 17 7.30 -1.31 6.18
CA ARG A 17 8.60 -0.74 6.57
C ARG A 17 9.76 -1.59 6.08
N LYS A 18 9.66 -2.90 6.25
CA LYS A 18 10.70 -3.83 5.77
C LYS A 18 10.85 -3.75 4.26
N TRP A 19 9.74 -3.70 3.54
CA TRP A 19 9.81 -3.59 2.08
C TRP A 19 10.50 -2.28 1.67
N VAL A 20 10.11 -1.16 2.30
CA VAL A 20 10.72 0.14 1.99
C VAL A 20 12.21 0.14 2.30
N ASP A 21 12.60 -0.35 3.47
CA ASP A 21 13.99 -0.28 3.91
C ASP A 21 14.92 -1.21 3.12
N LYS A 22 14.44 -2.38 2.73
CA LYS A 22 15.25 -3.39 2.05
C LYS A 22 15.05 -3.43 0.55
N GLY A 23 13.83 -3.18 0.09
CA GLY A 23 13.46 -3.33 -1.30
C GLY A 23 13.30 -2.02 -2.07
N TYR A 24 13.25 -0.89 -1.39
CA TYR A 24 13.01 0.41 -2.04
C TYR A 24 13.98 1.44 -1.48
N ASP A 25 15.27 1.18 -1.70
CA ASP A 25 16.32 2.06 -1.20
C ASP A 25 16.52 3.27 -2.11
N PHE A 26 17.43 4.14 -1.73
CA PHE A 26 17.73 5.36 -2.48
C PHE A 26 18.17 5.07 -3.91
N ASP A 27 19.00 4.07 -4.10
CA ASP A 27 19.52 3.73 -5.43
C ASP A 27 18.41 3.26 -6.35
N ARG A 28 17.50 2.41 -5.86
CA ARG A 28 16.34 1.96 -6.63
C ARG A 28 15.42 3.11 -6.98
N ARG A 29 15.13 3.98 -6.01
CA ARG A 29 14.28 5.16 -6.24
C ARG A 29 14.88 6.08 -7.29
N ARG A 30 16.18 6.30 -7.22
CA ARG A 30 16.90 7.12 -8.21
C ARG A 30 16.80 6.52 -9.60
N ALA A 31 16.99 5.21 -9.72
CA ALA A 31 16.83 4.51 -10.99
C ALA A 31 15.42 4.64 -11.54
N ILE A 32 14.40 4.56 -10.68
CA ILE A 32 12.99 4.71 -11.07
C ILE A 32 12.73 6.12 -11.58
N VAL A 33 13.22 7.15 -10.89
CA VAL A 33 13.08 8.55 -11.32
C VAL A 33 13.70 8.73 -12.71
N ASN A 34 14.89 8.19 -12.91
CA ASN A 34 15.60 8.30 -14.19
C ASN A 34 14.86 7.55 -15.31
N ALA A 35 14.07 6.54 -14.98
CA ALA A 35 13.30 5.74 -15.93
C ALA A 35 11.88 6.27 -16.18
N GLY A 36 11.51 7.42 -15.59
CA GLY A 36 10.21 8.04 -15.82
C GLY A 36 9.30 8.13 -14.60
N GLY A 37 9.75 7.71 -13.42
CA GLY A 37 9.02 7.88 -12.16
C GLY A 37 8.07 6.75 -11.82
N PHE A 38 8.08 5.63 -12.56
CA PHE A 38 7.25 4.47 -12.27
C PHE A 38 8.00 3.18 -12.60
N ASP A 39 7.92 2.21 -11.71
CA ASP A 39 8.46 0.87 -11.94
C ASP A 39 7.36 -0.16 -11.67
N ARG A 40 6.99 -0.89 -12.71
CA ARG A 40 5.97 -1.93 -12.62
C ARG A 40 6.37 -3.03 -11.62
N ALA A 41 7.65 -3.37 -11.56
CA ALA A 41 8.14 -4.39 -10.61
C ALA A 41 7.90 -3.96 -9.16
N ALA A 42 8.18 -2.70 -8.83
CA ALA A 42 7.92 -2.16 -7.49
C ALA A 42 6.43 -2.16 -7.17
N TYR A 43 5.59 -1.75 -8.12
CA TYR A 43 4.14 -1.78 -7.94
C TYR A 43 3.62 -3.21 -7.74
N THR A 44 4.16 -4.16 -8.51
CA THR A 44 3.80 -5.57 -8.37
C THR A 44 4.18 -6.09 -6.98
N GLU A 45 5.34 -5.70 -6.46
CA GLU A 45 5.76 -6.07 -5.10
C GLU A 45 4.80 -5.52 -4.05
N LEU A 46 4.35 -4.27 -4.19
CA LEU A 46 3.33 -3.71 -3.30
C LEU A 46 2.01 -4.48 -3.40
N ALA A 47 1.61 -4.86 -4.60
CA ALA A 47 0.41 -5.66 -4.80
C ALA A 47 0.54 -7.05 -4.16
N GLU A 48 1.71 -7.66 -4.22
CA GLU A 48 1.99 -8.96 -3.59
C GLU A 48 1.91 -8.89 -2.06
N LEU A 49 2.19 -7.73 -1.46
CA LEU A 49 1.96 -7.50 -0.04
C LEU A 49 0.46 -7.37 0.29
N GLY A 50 -0.40 -7.33 -0.71
CA GLY A 50 -1.83 -7.18 -0.54
C GLY A 50 -2.31 -5.74 -0.51
N LEU A 51 -1.42 -4.76 -0.65
CA LEU A 51 -1.75 -3.35 -0.46
C LEU A 51 -2.72 -2.80 -1.51
N ALA A 52 -2.65 -3.30 -2.76
CA ALA A 52 -3.58 -2.88 -3.80
C ALA A 52 -5.02 -3.30 -3.48
N GLY A 53 -5.21 -4.37 -2.71
CA GLY A 53 -6.52 -4.87 -2.28
C GLY A 53 -6.87 -4.49 -0.85
N LEU A 54 -6.24 -3.46 -0.26
CA LEU A 54 -6.41 -3.11 1.14
C LEU A 54 -7.88 -2.89 1.50
N TYR A 55 -8.61 -2.16 0.69
CA TYR A 55 -10.02 -1.86 0.91
C TYR A 55 -10.99 -2.92 0.37
N VAL A 56 -10.50 -3.85 -0.43
CA VAL A 56 -11.36 -4.89 -1.03
C VAL A 56 -11.73 -5.89 0.06
N SER A 57 -12.99 -6.33 0.08
CA SER A 57 -13.44 -7.30 1.08
C SER A 57 -12.73 -8.63 0.94
N GLU A 58 -12.63 -9.38 2.05
CA GLU A 58 -12.01 -10.70 2.06
C GLU A 58 -12.72 -11.66 1.12
N ASP A 59 -14.03 -11.51 0.95
CA ASP A 59 -14.86 -12.32 0.04
C ASP A 59 -14.41 -12.20 -1.41
N HIS A 60 -13.75 -11.09 -1.76
CA HIS A 60 -13.25 -10.82 -3.11
C HIS A 60 -11.72 -10.91 -3.18
N GLY A 61 -11.10 -11.54 -2.21
CA GLY A 61 -9.65 -11.76 -2.19
C GLY A 61 -8.82 -10.59 -1.67
N GLY A 62 -9.46 -9.59 -1.05
CA GLY A 62 -8.77 -8.44 -0.48
C GLY A 62 -8.47 -8.61 1.01
N LEU A 63 -7.93 -7.56 1.62
CA LEU A 63 -7.58 -7.55 3.03
C LEU A 63 -8.73 -7.09 3.94
N GLY A 64 -9.76 -6.44 3.38
CA GLY A 64 -10.92 -5.99 4.15
C GLY A 64 -10.60 -4.94 5.19
N MET A 65 -9.58 -4.12 4.97
CA MET A 65 -9.13 -3.10 5.91
C MET A 65 -9.72 -1.73 5.58
N GLY A 66 -9.51 -0.77 6.46
CA GLY A 66 -10.13 0.53 6.37
C GLY A 66 -9.16 1.71 6.34
N PRO A 67 -9.70 2.94 6.57
CA PRO A 67 -8.88 4.16 6.44
C PRO A 67 -7.70 4.26 7.40
N VAL A 68 -7.80 3.70 8.61
CA VAL A 68 -6.69 3.73 9.57
C VAL A 68 -5.51 2.94 9.05
N GLU A 69 -5.78 1.75 8.52
CA GLU A 69 -4.74 0.90 7.94
C GLU A 69 -4.14 1.55 6.70
N ALA A 70 -4.95 2.21 5.88
CA ALA A 70 -4.45 2.97 4.73
C ALA A 70 -3.51 4.09 5.18
N MET A 71 -3.84 4.78 6.26
CA MET A 71 -2.99 5.84 6.82
C MET A 71 -1.63 5.28 7.25
N VAL A 72 -1.63 4.15 7.94
CA VAL A 72 -0.40 3.47 8.38
C VAL A 72 0.48 3.13 7.17
N VAL A 73 -0.11 2.54 6.13
CA VAL A 73 0.61 2.19 4.90
C VAL A 73 1.17 3.43 4.23
N MET A 74 0.36 4.46 4.03
CA MET A 74 0.78 5.67 3.33
C MET A 74 1.86 6.43 4.10
N GLU A 75 1.83 6.41 5.43
CA GLU A 75 2.87 7.00 6.26
C GLU A 75 4.23 6.34 5.99
N GLU A 76 4.27 5.00 5.97
CA GLU A 76 5.51 4.27 5.72
C GLU A 76 6.00 4.45 4.27
N LEU A 77 5.09 4.45 3.29
CA LEU A 77 5.47 4.69 1.90
C LEU A 77 5.97 6.12 1.71
N GLY A 78 5.37 7.09 2.41
CA GLY A 78 5.82 8.47 2.38
C GLY A 78 7.21 8.65 2.99
N ARG A 79 7.50 7.91 4.06
CA ARG A 79 8.83 7.91 4.69
C ARG A 79 9.91 7.46 3.71
N GLY A 80 9.59 6.50 2.83
CA GLY A 80 10.51 6.01 1.81
C GLY A 80 10.43 6.73 0.48
N ILE A 81 9.54 7.73 0.35
CA ILE A 81 9.29 8.47 -0.88
C ILE A 81 9.02 7.52 -2.04
N VAL A 82 8.08 6.60 -1.82
CA VAL A 82 7.68 5.62 -2.84
C VAL A 82 6.86 6.32 -3.92
N LEU A 83 7.27 6.15 -5.18
CA LEU A 83 6.75 6.91 -6.32
C LEU A 83 5.53 6.25 -6.97
N GLU A 84 5.33 4.95 -6.78
CA GLU A 84 4.26 4.19 -7.42
C GLU A 84 2.88 4.63 -6.90
N PRO A 85 1.83 4.62 -7.77
CA PRO A 85 0.55 5.27 -7.46
C PRO A 85 -0.38 4.43 -6.60
N LEU A 86 0.05 4.06 -5.39
CA LEU A 86 -0.79 3.25 -4.50
C LEU A 86 -1.99 4.03 -3.96
N ALA A 87 -1.82 5.33 -3.65
CA ALA A 87 -2.92 6.16 -3.16
C ALA A 87 -4.08 6.19 -4.15
N GLN A 88 -3.78 6.34 -5.43
CA GLN A 88 -4.79 6.33 -6.48
C GLN A 88 -5.50 4.97 -6.57
N THR A 89 -4.75 3.89 -6.42
CA THR A 89 -5.31 2.53 -6.41
C THR A 89 -6.25 2.36 -5.21
N LEU A 90 -5.89 2.86 -4.04
CA LEU A 90 -6.74 2.77 -2.85
C LEU A 90 -8.03 3.56 -3.02
N ILE A 91 -7.97 4.74 -3.61
CA ILE A 91 -9.16 5.55 -3.90
C ILE A 91 -10.09 4.82 -4.86
N ALA A 92 -9.54 4.29 -5.96
CA ALA A 92 -10.31 3.54 -6.95
C ALA A 92 -10.94 2.30 -6.33
N SER A 93 -10.20 1.56 -5.52
CA SER A 93 -10.70 0.36 -4.82
C SER A 93 -11.86 0.71 -3.88
N ALA A 94 -11.74 1.80 -3.13
CA ALA A 94 -12.79 2.23 -2.21
C ALA A 94 -14.08 2.56 -2.95
N VAL A 95 -13.97 3.27 -4.08
CA VAL A 95 -15.13 3.60 -4.92
C VAL A 95 -15.78 2.34 -5.47
N LEU A 96 -15.00 1.41 -6.01
CA LEU A 96 -15.52 0.16 -6.56
C LEU A 96 -16.15 -0.72 -5.49
N GLN A 97 -15.57 -0.77 -4.30
CA GLN A 97 -16.11 -1.56 -3.19
C GLN A 97 -17.47 -1.02 -2.73
N THR A 98 -17.66 0.29 -2.77
CA THR A 98 -18.89 0.94 -2.30
C THR A 98 -19.97 0.99 -3.39
N HIS A 99 -19.59 1.26 -4.63
CA HIS A 99 -20.53 1.57 -5.73
C HIS A 99 -20.42 0.65 -6.94
N GLY A 100 -19.41 -0.20 -7.00
CA GLY A 100 -19.19 -1.04 -8.15
C GLY A 100 -20.04 -2.30 -8.16
N PRO A 101 -20.06 -3.02 -9.30
CA PRO A 101 -20.73 -4.31 -9.36
C PRO A 101 -20.00 -5.38 -8.55
N ALA A 102 -20.75 -6.39 -8.09
CA ALA A 102 -20.19 -7.46 -7.26
C ALA A 102 -19.31 -8.43 -8.03
N ALA A 103 -19.44 -8.50 -9.34
CA ALA A 103 -18.69 -9.42 -10.19
C ALA A 103 -17.36 -8.83 -10.65
#